data_a0e2c4b8904a44388109720ec8e333e1
#
_entry.id   a0e2c4b8904a44388109720ec8e333e1
#
_cell.length_a   1.000
_cell.length_b   1.000
_cell.length_c   1.000
_cell.angle_alpha   90.00
_cell.angle_beta   90.00
_cell.angle_gamma   90.00
#
_symmetry.space_group_name_H-M   'P 1'
#
loop_
_entity.id
_entity.type
_entity.pdbx_description
1 polymer ?
#
loop_
_entity_poly.entity_id
_entity_poly.type
_entity_poly.pdbx_seq_one_letter_code
_entity_poly.pdbx_strand_id
1 'polypeptide(L)'
;FCASRRGAQEAAQAVVDGAMRRFGPEGLAQAPNQAQRLREAAQSVHDKRLAKALVQGCCWHHAALDSRDRGLVESLFRAGAIPVLCCTSTLAFGVNLPAYLVVIRGTRQWQGAEAQYQEYDVATCMQMAGRAGRNHLDREARAVVMTEKASMERYQNLLAGCETVESSLMGHLPECLNAEVQLTTVKCIDSALDWFRGTFCFQRLAARSCGEHGAAPSEQRPG
;
A
#
# COMPACT_ATOMS: atom_id res chain seq x y z
N PHE A 1 0.45 7.72 1.23
CA PHE A 1 1.49 6.74 1.52
C PHE A 1 2.86 7.27 1.08
N CYS A 2 3.89 7.04 1.85
CA CYS A 2 5.27 7.48 1.61
C CYS A 2 6.23 6.29 1.72
N ALA A 3 7.31 6.33 0.95
CA ALA A 3 8.28 5.23 0.86
C ALA A 3 9.12 5.01 2.13
N SER A 4 9.18 5.98 3.04
CA SER A 4 9.97 5.91 4.26
C SER A 4 9.29 6.61 5.44
N ARG A 5 9.72 6.26 6.66
CA ARG A 5 9.28 6.91 7.91
C ARG A 5 9.55 8.41 7.88
N ARG A 6 10.77 8.79 7.48
CA ARG A 6 11.17 10.19 7.32
C ARG A 6 10.34 10.88 6.26
N GLY A 7 10.11 10.24 5.10
CA GLY A 7 9.24 10.77 4.05
C GLY A 7 7.79 11.00 4.51
N ALA A 8 7.25 10.15 5.40
CA ALA A 8 5.93 10.37 5.98
C ALA A 8 5.89 11.60 6.91
N GLN A 9 6.93 11.81 7.73
CA GLN A 9 7.05 12.99 8.58
C GLN A 9 7.21 14.28 7.76
N GLU A 10 8.08 14.26 6.75
CA GLU A 10 8.31 15.40 5.85
C GLU A 10 7.03 15.74 5.04
N ALA A 11 6.31 14.72 4.59
CA ALA A 11 5.03 14.93 3.90
C ALA A 11 3.98 15.55 4.82
N ALA A 12 3.87 15.07 6.06
CA ALA A 12 2.95 15.65 7.05
C ALA A 12 3.29 17.12 7.33
N GLN A 13 4.58 17.44 7.51
CA GLN A 13 5.01 18.81 7.71
C GLN A 13 4.69 19.69 6.49
N ALA A 14 4.96 19.22 5.28
CA ALA A 14 4.63 19.97 4.06
C ALA A 14 3.12 20.22 3.90
N VAL A 15 2.29 19.25 4.29
CA VAL A 15 0.83 19.41 4.32
C VAL A 15 0.42 20.45 5.35
N VAL A 16 0.97 20.40 6.57
CA VAL A 16 0.72 21.40 7.62
C VAL A 16 1.11 22.80 7.14
N ASP A 17 2.32 22.96 6.60
CA ASP A 17 2.80 24.26 6.11
C ASP A 17 1.96 24.80 4.97
N GLY A 18 1.53 23.93 4.07
CA GLY A 18 0.61 24.27 2.98
C GLY A 18 -0.78 24.68 3.48
N ALA A 19 -1.30 23.95 4.46
CA ALA A 19 -2.60 24.24 5.06
C ALA A 19 -2.59 25.57 5.84
N MET A 20 -1.53 25.83 6.60
CA MET A 20 -1.38 27.09 7.32
C MET A 20 -1.31 28.30 6.37
N ARG A 21 -0.60 28.17 5.24
CA ARG A 21 -0.56 29.23 4.20
C ARG A 21 -1.93 29.46 3.56
N ARG A 22 -2.72 28.40 3.38
CA ARG A 22 -4.00 28.49 2.66
C ARG A 22 -5.17 28.83 3.56
N PHE A 23 -5.20 28.31 4.78
CA PHE A 23 -6.34 28.33 5.69
C PHE A 23 -6.07 29.09 7.00
N GLY A 24 -4.84 29.56 7.21
CA GLY A 24 -4.45 30.26 8.43
C GLY A 24 -3.95 29.35 9.56
N PRO A 25 -3.84 29.90 10.79
CA PRO A 25 -3.17 29.23 11.91
C PRO A 25 -3.81 27.90 12.37
N GLU A 26 -5.10 27.71 12.08
CA GLU A 26 -5.82 26.48 12.46
C GLU A 26 -5.56 25.32 11.48
N GLY A 27 -4.85 25.59 10.36
CA GLY A 27 -4.48 24.56 9.38
C GLY A 27 -5.70 23.82 8.83
N LEU A 28 -5.71 22.50 8.99
CA LEU A 28 -6.81 21.63 8.54
C LEU A 28 -7.89 21.40 9.62
N ALA A 29 -7.65 21.81 10.86
CA ALA A 29 -8.57 21.62 11.99
C ALA A 29 -9.53 22.80 12.14
N GLN A 30 -10.33 23.08 11.10
CA GLN A 30 -11.14 24.31 10.99
C GLN A 30 -12.43 24.30 11.81
N ALA A 31 -12.98 23.12 12.13
CA ALA A 31 -14.18 23.05 12.94
C ALA A 31 -13.82 23.28 14.43
N PRO A 32 -14.54 24.15 15.17
CA PRO A 32 -14.21 24.47 16.59
C PRO A 32 -14.09 23.25 17.49
N ASN A 33 -15.02 22.33 17.40
CA ASN A 33 -15.02 21.09 18.17
C ASN A 33 -13.88 20.15 17.77
N GLN A 34 -13.47 20.14 16.52
CA GLN A 34 -12.34 19.36 16.00
C GLN A 34 -11.02 19.91 16.56
N ALA A 35 -10.81 21.22 16.46
CA ALA A 35 -9.60 21.86 16.95
C ALA A 35 -9.38 21.61 18.45
N GLN A 36 -10.45 21.77 19.26
CA GLN A 36 -10.40 21.49 20.70
C GLN A 36 -10.05 20.03 20.99
N ARG A 37 -10.69 19.08 20.34
CA ARG A 37 -10.44 17.65 20.47
C ARG A 37 -9.00 17.26 20.11
N LEU A 38 -8.44 17.88 19.06
CA LEU A 38 -7.07 17.62 18.65
C LEU A 38 -6.04 18.22 19.62
N ARG A 39 -6.33 19.40 20.21
CA ARG A 39 -5.50 19.99 21.28
C ARG A 39 -5.46 19.13 22.54
N GLU A 40 -6.61 18.60 22.95
CA GLU A 40 -6.69 17.70 24.11
C GLU A 40 -5.93 16.39 23.85
N ALA A 41 -6.13 15.79 22.69
CA ALA A 41 -5.42 14.57 22.29
C ALA A 41 -3.90 14.78 22.22
N ALA A 42 -3.44 15.94 21.73
CA ALA A 42 -2.02 16.27 21.62
C ALA A 42 -1.28 16.31 22.96
N GLN A 43 -1.99 16.55 24.07
CA GLN A 43 -1.41 16.55 25.43
C GLN A 43 -0.95 15.14 25.86
N SER A 44 -1.57 14.09 25.31
CA SER A 44 -1.25 12.69 25.62
C SER A 44 -0.21 12.07 24.69
N VAL A 45 0.21 12.78 23.63
CA VAL A 45 1.19 12.30 22.64
C VAL A 45 2.61 12.46 23.17
N HIS A 46 3.41 11.39 23.08
CA HIS A 46 4.81 11.40 23.53
C HIS A 46 5.74 12.13 22.56
N ASP A 47 5.55 11.94 21.23
CA ASP A 47 6.34 12.65 20.23
C ASP A 47 5.86 14.11 20.10
N LYS A 48 6.68 15.04 20.57
CA LYS A 48 6.39 16.49 20.53
C LYS A 48 6.16 17.05 19.12
N ARG A 49 6.79 16.44 18.10
CA ARG A 49 6.59 16.85 16.69
C ARG A 49 5.25 16.35 16.18
N LEU A 50 4.92 15.11 16.51
CA LEU A 50 3.61 14.53 16.20
C LEU A 50 2.48 15.33 16.88
N ALA A 51 2.64 15.70 18.15
CA ALA A 51 1.69 16.53 18.87
C ALA A 51 1.42 17.87 18.17
N LYS A 52 2.47 18.53 17.67
CA LYS A 52 2.34 19.79 16.92
C LYS A 52 1.59 19.62 15.60
N ALA A 53 1.90 18.57 14.84
CA ALA A 53 1.22 18.28 13.59
C ALA A 53 -0.25 17.89 13.82
N LEU A 54 -0.52 17.14 14.88
CA LEU A 54 -1.87 16.72 15.28
C LEU A 54 -2.80 17.92 15.50
N VAL A 55 -2.34 18.94 16.22
CA VAL A 55 -3.14 20.18 16.44
C VAL A 55 -3.53 20.85 15.13
N GLN A 56 -2.71 20.71 14.07
CA GLN A 56 -2.99 21.26 12.74
C GLN A 56 -3.87 20.34 11.86
N GLY A 57 -4.33 19.21 12.40
CA GLY A 57 -5.17 18.27 11.67
C GLY A 57 -4.42 17.32 10.73
N CYS A 58 -3.11 17.17 10.87
CA CYS A 58 -2.30 16.23 10.11
C CYS A 58 -1.41 15.40 11.03
N CYS A 59 -1.23 14.13 10.69
CA CYS A 59 -0.35 13.22 11.43
C CYS A 59 0.44 12.32 10.51
N TRP A 60 1.41 11.63 11.09
CA TRP A 60 2.08 10.51 10.43
C TRP A 60 1.87 9.20 11.20
N HIS A 61 2.00 8.10 10.46
CA HIS A 61 1.87 6.76 11.00
C HIS A 61 2.91 5.83 10.37
N HIS A 62 3.65 5.13 11.21
CA HIS A 62 4.59 4.09 10.79
C HIS A 62 4.84 3.12 11.95
N ALA A 63 5.36 1.93 11.65
CA ALA A 63 5.56 0.85 12.62
C ALA A 63 6.49 1.21 13.81
N ALA A 64 7.37 2.21 13.66
CA ALA A 64 8.28 2.65 14.73
C ALA A 64 7.71 3.75 15.62
N LEU A 65 6.46 4.19 15.44
CA LEU A 65 5.79 5.01 16.44
C LEU A 65 5.54 4.20 17.72
N ASP A 66 5.58 4.89 18.86
CA ASP A 66 5.09 4.31 20.12
C ASP A 66 3.67 3.74 19.94
N SER A 67 3.38 2.63 20.61
CA SER A 67 2.11 1.93 20.44
C SER A 67 0.90 2.76 20.90
N ARG A 68 1.06 3.61 21.92
CA ARG A 68 0.01 4.49 22.41
C ARG A 68 -0.27 5.61 21.43
N ASP A 69 0.79 6.28 20.95
CA ASP A 69 0.69 7.34 19.95
C ASP A 69 0.07 6.82 18.66
N ARG A 70 0.48 5.60 18.24
CA ARG A 70 -0.06 4.93 17.06
C ARG A 70 -1.55 4.64 17.20
N GLY A 71 -1.98 4.02 18.30
CA GLY A 71 -3.39 3.73 18.57
C GLY A 71 -4.25 4.99 18.67
N LEU A 72 -3.71 6.06 19.25
CA LEU A 72 -4.39 7.36 19.33
C LEU A 72 -4.61 7.96 17.93
N VAL A 73 -3.56 8.00 17.09
CA VAL A 73 -3.65 8.51 15.71
C VAL A 73 -4.67 7.71 14.89
N GLU A 74 -4.64 6.38 15.00
CA GLU A 74 -5.60 5.50 14.33
C GLU A 74 -7.05 5.77 14.75
N SER A 75 -7.27 5.94 16.06
CA SER A 75 -8.60 6.22 16.60
C SER A 75 -9.14 7.58 16.15
N LEU A 76 -8.30 8.60 16.15
CA LEU A 76 -8.66 9.95 15.72
C LEU A 76 -8.93 10.02 14.21
N PHE A 77 -8.14 9.31 13.39
CA PHE A 77 -8.37 9.22 11.95
C PHE A 77 -9.67 8.47 11.64
N ARG A 78 -9.90 7.33 12.29
CA ARG A 78 -11.16 6.56 12.14
C ARG A 78 -12.39 7.36 12.54
N ALA A 79 -12.27 8.21 13.57
CA ALA A 79 -13.33 9.11 14.01
C ALA A 79 -13.47 10.36 13.13
N GLY A 80 -12.67 10.52 12.06
CA GLY A 80 -12.70 11.69 11.18
C GLY A 80 -12.16 12.98 11.81
N ALA A 81 -11.55 12.90 13.00
CA ALA A 81 -10.97 14.07 13.67
C ALA A 81 -9.68 14.55 12.97
N ILE A 82 -8.93 13.64 12.36
CA ILE A 82 -7.74 13.95 11.56
C ILE A 82 -8.13 13.81 10.09
N PRO A 83 -8.13 14.89 9.29
CA PRO A 83 -8.46 14.84 7.87
C PRO A 83 -7.32 14.27 7.00
N VAL A 84 -6.05 14.37 7.43
CA VAL A 84 -4.90 13.89 6.66
C VAL A 84 -3.98 13.03 7.49
N LEU A 85 -3.66 11.85 6.98
CA LEU A 85 -2.73 10.89 7.57
C LEU A 85 -1.63 10.53 6.58
N CYS A 86 -0.37 10.87 6.89
CA CYS A 86 0.81 10.49 6.13
C CYS A 86 1.39 9.20 6.71
N CYS A 87 1.54 8.14 5.90
CA CYS A 87 1.93 6.83 6.42
C CYS A 87 2.88 6.07 5.50
N THR A 88 3.52 5.06 6.04
CA THR A 88 4.27 4.07 5.26
C THR A 88 3.35 2.94 4.78
N SER A 89 3.80 2.17 3.78
CA SER A 89 3.05 1.03 3.19
C SER A 89 2.56 0.02 4.24
N THR A 90 3.24 -0.10 5.39
CA THR A 90 2.85 -0.99 6.49
C THR A 90 1.43 -0.78 7.00
N LEU A 91 0.88 0.44 6.89
CA LEU A 91 -0.50 0.73 7.26
C LEU A 91 -1.50 0.01 6.33
N ALA A 92 -1.14 -0.23 5.07
CA ALA A 92 -2.03 -0.89 4.12
C ALA A 92 -2.36 -2.34 4.51
N PHE A 93 -1.47 -3.01 5.23
CA PHE A 93 -1.61 -4.43 5.61
C PHE A 93 -2.15 -4.66 7.02
N GLY A 94 -1.88 -3.75 7.95
CA GLY A 94 -2.10 -4.00 9.38
C GLY A 94 -3.37 -3.42 9.98
N VAL A 95 -3.95 -2.38 9.37
CA VAL A 95 -5.06 -1.62 9.96
C VAL A 95 -6.09 -1.24 8.90
N ASN A 96 -7.37 -1.36 9.23
CA ASN A 96 -8.44 -0.89 8.35
C ASN A 96 -8.77 0.59 8.61
N LEU A 97 -8.10 1.47 7.86
CA LEU A 97 -8.29 2.92 7.90
C LEU A 97 -8.59 3.43 6.48
N PRO A 98 -9.83 3.34 6.02
CA PRO A 98 -10.20 3.79 4.69
C PRO A 98 -10.27 5.32 4.62
N ALA A 99 -9.96 5.88 3.46
CA ALA A 99 -10.00 7.30 3.18
C ALA A 99 -10.70 7.60 1.85
N TYR A 100 -11.33 8.75 1.70
CA TYR A 100 -11.89 9.18 0.42
C TYR A 100 -10.83 9.29 -0.68
N LEU A 101 -9.68 9.88 -0.34
CA LEU A 101 -8.54 10.06 -1.23
C LEU A 101 -7.31 9.34 -0.68
N VAL A 102 -6.73 8.50 -1.50
CA VAL A 102 -5.42 7.90 -1.26
C VAL A 102 -4.40 8.47 -2.23
N VAL A 103 -3.26 8.92 -1.71
CA VAL A 103 -2.12 9.37 -2.51
C VAL A 103 -0.92 8.48 -2.22
N ILE A 104 -0.39 7.80 -3.23
CA ILE A 104 0.87 7.06 -3.18
C ILE A 104 1.95 8.02 -3.67
N ARG A 105 2.73 8.58 -2.73
CA ARG A 105 3.77 9.58 -3.02
C ARG A 105 5.09 8.89 -3.37
N GLY A 106 5.26 8.62 -4.64
CA GLY A 106 6.39 7.83 -5.16
C GLY A 106 6.14 6.34 -5.07
N THR A 107 6.67 5.64 -6.04
CA THR A 107 6.45 4.20 -6.24
C THR A 107 7.67 3.36 -5.93
N ARG A 108 8.80 3.98 -5.56
CA ARG A 108 10.07 3.31 -5.24
C ARG A 108 10.34 3.35 -3.74
N GLN A 109 10.72 2.23 -3.18
CA GLN A 109 11.12 2.08 -1.78
C GLN A 109 12.53 1.52 -1.67
N TRP A 110 13.21 1.84 -0.57
CA TRP A 110 14.53 1.29 -0.27
C TRP A 110 14.42 -0.15 0.19
N GLN A 111 15.10 -1.07 -0.51
CA GLN A 111 15.25 -2.46 -0.12
C GLN A 111 16.61 -2.64 0.54
N GLY A 112 16.61 -2.71 1.87
CA GLY A 112 17.84 -2.78 2.66
C GLY A 112 18.71 -4.00 2.37
N ALA A 113 18.10 -5.14 2.01
CA ALA A 113 18.83 -6.37 1.68
C ALA A 113 19.64 -6.27 0.37
N GLU A 114 19.14 -5.50 -0.59
CA GLU A 114 19.75 -5.35 -1.91
C GLU A 114 20.43 -3.98 -2.08
N ALA A 115 20.39 -3.14 -1.03
CA ALA A 115 20.98 -1.79 -1.00
C ALA A 115 20.59 -0.92 -2.21
N GLN A 116 19.33 -1.04 -2.69
CA GLN A 116 18.83 -0.31 -3.85
C GLN A 116 17.37 0.13 -3.67
N TYR A 117 16.97 1.11 -4.48
CA TYR A 117 15.57 1.51 -4.61
C TYR A 117 14.87 0.61 -5.63
N GLN A 118 13.79 -0.03 -5.21
CA GLN A 118 12.95 -0.84 -6.08
C GLN A 118 11.52 -0.30 -6.12
N GLU A 119 10.85 -0.51 -7.24
CA GLU A 119 9.42 -0.24 -7.37
C GLU A 119 8.63 -1.11 -6.40
N TYR A 120 7.52 -0.59 -5.88
CA TYR A 120 6.58 -1.40 -5.12
C TYR A 120 6.11 -2.59 -5.96
N ASP A 121 5.95 -3.72 -5.31
CA ASP A 121 5.25 -4.85 -5.93
C ASP A 121 3.76 -4.53 -6.15
N VAL A 122 3.13 -5.30 -7.05
CA VAL A 122 1.72 -5.13 -7.42
C VAL A 122 0.81 -5.21 -6.22
N ALA A 123 1.03 -6.21 -5.34
CA ALA A 123 0.19 -6.44 -4.17
C ALA A 123 0.23 -5.26 -3.21
N THR A 124 1.42 -4.71 -2.95
CA THR A 124 1.60 -3.52 -2.10
C THR A 124 0.87 -2.30 -2.69
N CYS A 125 1.02 -2.03 -3.99
CA CYS A 125 0.32 -0.93 -4.64
C CYS A 125 -1.21 -1.09 -4.58
N MET A 126 -1.71 -2.28 -4.87
CA MET A 126 -3.14 -2.57 -4.84
C MET A 126 -3.71 -2.47 -3.42
N GLN A 127 -2.98 -2.93 -2.39
CA GLN A 127 -3.36 -2.79 -1.00
C GLN A 127 -3.42 -1.33 -0.55
N MET A 128 -2.45 -0.50 -0.98
CA MET A 128 -2.47 0.94 -0.71
C MET A 128 -3.62 1.63 -1.43
N ALA A 129 -3.81 1.38 -2.72
CA ALA A 129 -4.90 1.95 -3.52
C ALA A 129 -6.28 1.48 -3.00
N GLY A 130 -6.39 0.22 -2.56
CA GLY A 130 -7.60 -0.36 -1.97
C GLY A 130 -8.01 0.26 -0.62
N ARG A 131 -7.23 1.18 -0.06
CA ARG A 131 -7.66 2.02 1.08
C ARG A 131 -8.51 3.21 0.65
N ALA A 132 -8.63 3.47 -0.65
CA ALA A 132 -9.55 4.47 -1.17
C ALA A 132 -11.00 3.96 -1.10
N GLY A 133 -11.87 4.78 -0.49
CA GLY A 133 -13.29 4.50 -0.31
C GLY A 133 -13.64 4.10 1.13
N ARG A 134 -14.57 4.87 1.71
CA ARG A 134 -15.16 4.59 3.02
C ARG A 134 -16.52 3.96 2.81
N ASN A 135 -16.64 2.69 3.18
CA ASN A 135 -17.90 1.96 3.06
C ASN A 135 -19.06 2.76 3.65
N HIS A 136 -20.17 2.84 2.93
CA HIS A 136 -21.40 3.54 3.30
C HIS A 136 -21.31 5.08 3.38
N LEU A 137 -20.15 5.70 3.24
CA LEU A 137 -19.98 7.15 3.27
C LEU A 137 -19.71 7.75 1.89
N ASP A 138 -18.89 7.09 1.09
CA ASP A 138 -18.43 7.61 -0.19
C ASP A 138 -19.09 6.83 -1.34
N ARG A 139 -19.71 7.56 -2.29
CA ARG A 139 -20.19 6.98 -3.57
C ARG A 139 -19.04 6.78 -4.55
N GLU A 140 -18.03 7.62 -4.44
CA GLU A 140 -16.80 7.60 -5.24
C GLU A 140 -15.60 7.70 -4.33
N ALA A 141 -14.51 7.10 -4.76
CA ALA A 141 -13.23 7.18 -4.08
C ALA A 141 -12.12 7.44 -5.11
N ARG A 142 -11.02 8.01 -4.67
CA ARG A 142 -9.90 8.35 -5.56
C ARG A 142 -8.60 7.81 -5.04
N ALA A 143 -7.84 7.16 -5.92
CA ALA A 143 -6.45 6.80 -5.69
C ALA A 143 -5.57 7.55 -6.69
N VAL A 144 -4.54 8.22 -6.20
CA VAL A 144 -3.56 8.95 -7.03
C VAL A 144 -2.20 8.30 -6.82
N VAL A 145 -1.59 7.84 -7.90
CA VAL A 145 -0.23 7.28 -7.89
C VAL A 145 0.71 8.30 -8.51
N MET A 146 1.63 8.83 -7.70
CA MET A 146 2.68 9.74 -8.15
C MET A 146 3.92 8.90 -8.49
N THR A 147 4.22 8.78 -9.77
CA THR A 147 5.33 7.96 -10.27
C THR A 147 6.15 8.70 -11.31
N GLU A 148 7.31 8.15 -11.65
CA GLU A 148 8.13 8.64 -12.75
C GLU A 148 7.45 8.36 -14.09
N LYS A 149 7.72 9.22 -15.10
CA LYS A 149 7.12 9.07 -16.44
C LYS A 149 7.42 7.70 -17.06
N ALA A 150 8.61 7.16 -16.81
CA ALA A 150 9.00 5.85 -17.32
C ALA A 150 8.17 4.70 -16.73
N SER A 151 7.64 4.84 -15.52
CA SER A 151 6.82 3.83 -14.84
C SER A 151 5.31 4.05 -14.98
N MET A 152 4.88 5.14 -15.64
CA MET A 152 3.48 5.55 -15.71
C MET A 152 2.60 4.49 -16.36
N GLU A 153 3.00 3.93 -17.49
CA GLU A 153 2.23 2.91 -18.22
C GLU A 153 2.04 1.66 -17.38
N ARG A 154 3.08 1.21 -16.66
CA ARG A 154 2.98 0.09 -15.73
C ARG A 154 1.87 0.30 -14.70
N TYR A 155 1.83 1.48 -14.04
CA TYR A 155 0.83 1.75 -13.02
C TYR A 155 -0.57 1.99 -13.59
N GLN A 156 -0.68 2.49 -14.82
CA GLN A 156 -1.96 2.55 -15.53
C GLN A 156 -2.52 1.14 -15.78
N ASN A 157 -1.69 0.23 -16.30
CA ASN A 157 -2.07 -1.16 -16.54
C ASN A 157 -2.43 -1.89 -15.24
N LEU A 158 -1.65 -1.66 -14.17
CA LEU A 158 -1.90 -2.23 -12.85
C LEU A 158 -3.26 -1.79 -12.30
N LEU A 159 -3.55 -0.49 -12.33
CA LEU A 159 -4.83 0.04 -11.81
C LEU A 159 -6.03 -0.33 -12.70
N ALA A 160 -5.80 -0.52 -14.00
CA ALA A 160 -6.83 -1.02 -14.92
C ALA A 160 -7.10 -2.53 -14.77
N GLY A 161 -6.36 -3.24 -13.90
CA GLY A 161 -6.47 -4.69 -13.73
C GLY A 161 -5.92 -5.49 -14.91
N CYS A 162 -5.13 -4.85 -15.80
CA CYS A 162 -4.55 -5.49 -16.98
C CYS A 162 -3.22 -6.20 -16.66
N GLU A 163 -2.65 -5.98 -15.48
CA GLU A 163 -1.40 -6.64 -15.10
C GLU A 163 -1.67 -8.06 -14.65
N THR A 164 -0.97 -8.99 -15.27
CA THR A 164 -1.11 -10.40 -14.97
C THR A 164 -0.37 -10.71 -13.66
N VAL A 165 -1.09 -11.24 -12.67
CA VAL A 165 -0.49 -11.69 -11.42
C VAL A 165 0.30 -12.97 -11.69
N GLU A 166 1.55 -12.99 -11.27
CA GLU A 166 2.44 -14.14 -11.36
C GLU A 166 2.71 -14.75 -9.99
N SER A 167 2.98 -16.05 -9.97
CA SER A 167 3.31 -16.77 -8.74
C SER A 167 4.80 -16.64 -8.43
N SER A 168 5.13 -16.32 -7.20
CA SER A 168 6.51 -16.37 -6.68
C SER A 168 6.93 -17.76 -6.19
N LEU A 169 6.04 -18.76 -6.26
CA LEU A 169 6.26 -20.09 -5.70
C LEU A 169 7.53 -20.77 -6.24
N MET A 170 7.85 -20.59 -7.53
CA MET A 170 9.05 -21.21 -8.12
C MET A 170 10.35 -20.77 -7.45
N GLY A 171 10.44 -19.53 -6.99
CA GLY A 171 11.59 -19.03 -6.24
C GLY A 171 11.72 -19.57 -4.81
N HIS A 172 10.65 -20.14 -4.27
CA HIS A 172 10.55 -20.64 -2.90
C HIS A 172 10.03 -22.09 -2.85
N LEU A 173 10.09 -22.79 -3.99
CA LEU A 173 9.54 -24.13 -4.12
C LEU A 173 10.15 -25.15 -3.12
N PRO A 174 11.47 -25.17 -2.89
CA PRO A 174 12.08 -26.09 -1.94
C PRO A 174 11.56 -25.89 -0.51
N GLU A 175 11.46 -24.66 -0.05
CA GLU A 175 10.99 -24.30 1.30
C GLU A 175 9.51 -24.65 1.46
N CYS A 176 8.68 -24.32 0.47
CA CYS A 176 7.26 -24.64 0.48
C CYS A 176 7.03 -26.14 0.45
N LEU A 177 7.73 -26.87 -0.40
CA LEU A 177 7.63 -28.31 -0.49
C LEU A 177 8.09 -29.00 0.83
N ASN A 178 9.17 -28.52 1.44
CA ASN A 178 9.63 -29.02 2.72
C ASN A 178 8.59 -28.81 3.83
N ALA A 179 7.88 -27.67 3.83
CA ALA A 179 6.79 -27.42 4.77
C ALA A 179 5.63 -28.43 4.56
N GLU A 180 5.26 -28.74 3.32
CA GLU A 180 4.21 -29.71 3.00
C GLU A 180 4.61 -31.17 3.37
N VAL A 181 5.89 -31.50 3.26
CA VAL A 181 6.42 -32.78 3.77
C VAL A 181 6.30 -32.87 5.29
N GLN A 182 6.64 -31.79 6.01
CA GLN A 182 6.49 -31.70 7.46
C GLN A 182 5.02 -31.82 7.90
N LEU A 183 4.10 -31.25 7.14
CA LEU A 183 2.67 -31.33 7.36
C LEU A 183 2.05 -32.69 6.95
N THR A 184 2.87 -33.61 6.43
CA THR A 184 2.45 -34.92 5.90
C THR A 184 1.48 -34.87 4.70
N THR A 185 1.31 -33.71 4.08
CA THR A 185 0.55 -33.53 2.84
C THR A 185 1.25 -34.20 1.67
N VAL A 186 2.58 -34.07 1.62
CA VAL A 186 3.45 -34.67 0.63
C VAL A 186 4.24 -35.83 1.26
N LYS A 187 4.02 -37.05 0.73
CA LYS A 187 4.65 -38.29 1.23
C LYS A 187 5.52 -39.00 0.19
N CYS A 188 5.30 -38.73 -1.07
CA CYS A 188 6.02 -39.30 -2.20
C CYS A 188 6.01 -38.31 -3.38
N ILE A 189 6.71 -38.67 -4.45
CA ILE A 189 6.81 -37.83 -5.67
C ILE A 189 5.42 -37.59 -6.28
N ASP A 190 4.56 -38.61 -6.32
CA ASP A 190 3.22 -38.47 -6.91
C ASP A 190 2.37 -37.45 -6.14
N SER A 191 2.39 -37.56 -4.80
CA SER A 191 1.66 -36.58 -3.95
C SER A 191 2.26 -35.18 -4.03
N ALA A 192 3.56 -35.02 -4.29
CA ALA A 192 4.18 -33.74 -4.55
C ALA A 192 3.72 -33.13 -5.88
N LEU A 193 3.63 -33.95 -6.92
CA LEU A 193 3.13 -33.52 -8.22
C LEU A 193 1.65 -33.12 -8.14
N ASP A 194 0.83 -33.87 -7.44
CA ASP A 194 -0.58 -33.55 -7.25
C ASP A 194 -0.77 -32.26 -6.43
N TRP A 195 0.03 -32.07 -5.39
CA TRP A 195 0.05 -30.81 -4.64
C TRP A 195 0.45 -29.64 -5.56
N PHE A 196 1.53 -29.78 -6.34
CA PHE A 196 1.97 -28.72 -7.25
C PHE A 196 0.94 -28.39 -8.32
N ARG A 197 0.25 -29.40 -8.89
CA ARG A 197 -0.86 -29.19 -9.87
C ARG A 197 -2.00 -28.38 -9.29
N GLY A 198 -2.26 -28.47 -7.99
CA GLY A 198 -3.26 -27.68 -7.28
C GLY A 198 -2.86 -26.22 -7.04
N THR A 199 -1.59 -25.84 -7.28
CA THR A 199 -1.11 -24.48 -7.01
C THR A 199 -1.46 -23.51 -8.13
N PHE A 200 -1.58 -22.22 -7.76
CA PHE A 200 -1.70 -21.12 -8.72
C PHE A 200 -0.51 -21.08 -9.69
N CYS A 201 0.68 -21.42 -9.23
CA CYS A 201 1.88 -21.50 -10.05
C CYS A 201 1.71 -22.42 -11.24
N PHE A 202 1.23 -23.65 -10.99
CA PHE A 202 0.99 -24.62 -12.06
C PHE A 202 -0.07 -24.14 -13.05
N GLN A 203 -1.16 -23.57 -12.56
CA GLN A 203 -2.24 -23.05 -13.43
C GLN A 203 -1.71 -21.93 -14.35
N ARG A 204 -0.84 -21.07 -13.84
CA ARG A 204 -0.19 -20.01 -14.64
C ARG A 204 0.77 -20.58 -15.70
N LEU A 205 1.59 -21.58 -15.33
CA LEU A 205 2.46 -22.25 -16.26
C LEU A 205 1.70 -22.96 -17.38
N ALA A 206 0.63 -23.67 -17.03
CA ALA A 206 -0.23 -24.33 -17.98
C ALA A 206 -0.91 -23.35 -18.97
N ALA A 207 -1.40 -22.22 -18.46
CA ALA A 207 -2.00 -21.17 -19.28
C ALA A 207 -0.99 -20.54 -20.27
N ARG A 208 0.26 -20.34 -19.87
CA ARG A 208 1.34 -19.86 -20.76
C ARG A 208 1.62 -20.86 -21.87
N SER A 209 1.75 -22.13 -21.55
CA SER A 209 2.02 -23.20 -22.53
C SER A 209 0.90 -23.33 -23.56
N CYS A 210 -0.34 -23.08 -23.20
CA CYS A 210 -1.47 -23.07 -24.13
C CYS A 210 -1.50 -21.81 -25.01
N GLY A 211 -1.04 -20.65 -24.51
CA GLY A 211 -1.03 -19.37 -25.24
C GLY A 211 0.06 -19.29 -26.32
N GLU A 212 1.21 -19.92 -26.09
CA GLU A 212 2.34 -19.93 -27.05
C GLU A 212 2.10 -20.83 -28.28
N HIS A 213 1.15 -21.75 -28.22
CA HIS A 213 0.79 -22.63 -29.36
C HIS A 213 -0.34 -22.05 -30.21
N GLY A 214 -0.92 -20.88 -29.88
CA GLY A 214 -2.02 -20.24 -30.59
C GLY A 214 -1.64 -19.13 -31.59
N ALA A 215 -0.38 -18.73 -31.66
CA ALA A 215 0.10 -17.76 -32.65
C ALA A 215 0.66 -18.48 -33.88
N ALA A 216 -0.23 -18.88 -34.80
CA ALA A 216 0.18 -19.28 -36.14
C ALA A 216 0.86 -18.08 -36.83
N PRO A 217 1.99 -18.30 -37.55
CA PRO A 217 2.65 -17.22 -38.29
C PRO A 217 1.70 -16.70 -39.36
N SER A 218 1.44 -15.38 -39.31
CA SER A 218 0.71 -14.69 -40.38
C SER A 218 1.47 -14.85 -41.69
N GLU A 219 0.91 -15.64 -42.62
CA GLU A 219 1.36 -15.72 -44.00
C GLU A 219 1.41 -14.32 -44.61
N GLN A 220 2.62 -13.86 -44.88
CA GLN A 220 2.83 -12.75 -45.80
C GLN A 220 2.40 -13.21 -47.20
N ARG A 221 1.26 -12.69 -47.68
CA ARG A 221 0.93 -12.78 -49.10
C ARG A 221 1.79 -11.79 -49.87
N PRO A 222 2.50 -12.22 -50.91
CA PRO A 222 3.12 -11.30 -51.86
C PRO A 222 2.05 -10.80 -52.85
N GLY A 223 2.03 -9.49 -53.08
CA GLY A 223 1.23 -8.80 -54.05
C GLY A 223 1.73 -7.38 -54.21
#